data_b40dfac08a90bc894e8322cde8d67f26
#
_entry.id   b40dfac08a90bc894e8322cde8d67f26
#
_cell.length_a   1.000
_cell.length_b   1.000
_cell.length_c   1.000
_cell.angle_alpha   90.00
_cell.angle_beta   90.00
_cell.angle_gamma   90.00
#
_symmetry.space_group_name_H-M   'P 1'
#
loop_
_entity.id
_entity.type
_entity.pdbx_description
1 polymer ?
#
loop_
_entity_poly.entity_id
_entity_poly.type
_entity_poly.pdbx_seq_one_letter_code
_entity_poly.pdbx_strand_id
1 'polypeptide(L)'
;AVDQSRQEFVSNVSHELKTPITSIRVLADSLMGMEDTPKELYQEFMHDISDEIDRESKIIDDLLTLVRMDKASSGLSCSQVQINGLIEMVLKRLRPIARKRNIELIFESKRDVSADIDEVKFSLAVNNLVENAVKYNKEDGWVRVTLDADHKFFYLKVADSGIGIPAEFKERVFERFYRVDKSRSKATGGTGLGLAIVKHIARIHNARIKLESEVDVGTTITVIFETAH
;
A
#
# COMPACT_ATOMS: atom_id res chain seq x y z
N ALA A 1 -16.56 18.31 -13.69
CA ALA A 1 -16.13 17.41 -12.60
C ALA A 1 -15.05 16.42 -13.05
N VAL A 2 -15.21 15.72 -14.18
CA VAL A 2 -14.23 14.73 -14.69
C VAL A 2 -12.92 15.39 -15.13
N ASP A 3 -12.97 16.56 -15.74
CA ASP A 3 -11.79 17.30 -16.21
C ASP A 3 -10.96 17.89 -15.05
N GLN A 4 -11.61 18.39 -14.01
CA GLN A 4 -10.91 18.88 -12.83
C GLN A 4 -10.17 17.77 -12.09
N SER A 5 -10.81 16.61 -11.89
CA SER A 5 -10.18 15.45 -11.26
C SER A 5 -8.97 14.94 -12.06
N ARG A 6 -9.04 15.01 -13.39
CA ARG A 6 -7.94 14.61 -14.28
C ARG A 6 -6.76 15.61 -14.22
N GLN A 7 -7.06 16.89 -14.21
CA GLN A 7 -6.03 17.94 -14.09
C GLN A 7 -5.34 17.90 -12.72
N GLU A 8 -6.11 17.70 -11.67
CA GLU A 8 -5.60 17.55 -10.31
C GLU A 8 -4.70 16.29 -10.17
N PHE A 9 -5.11 15.18 -10.78
CA PHE A 9 -4.29 13.97 -10.83
C PHE A 9 -2.96 14.21 -11.55
N VAL A 10 -2.95 14.82 -12.74
CA VAL A 10 -1.72 15.13 -13.50
C VAL A 10 -0.81 16.08 -12.72
N SER A 11 -1.38 17.09 -12.07
CA SER A 11 -0.62 18.02 -11.22
C SER A 11 0.02 17.32 -10.03
N ASN A 12 -0.72 16.45 -9.35
CA ASN A 12 -0.21 15.68 -8.22
C ASN A 12 0.88 14.70 -8.64
N VAL A 13 0.71 14.00 -9.77
CA VAL A 13 1.75 13.13 -10.36
C VAL A 13 3.03 13.91 -10.60
N SER A 14 2.93 15.06 -11.28
CA SER A 14 4.10 15.89 -11.59
C SER A 14 4.82 16.35 -10.33
N HIS A 15 4.08 16.72 -9.30
CA HIS A 15 4.63 17.18 -8.02
C HIS A 15 5.30 16.04 -7.24
N GLU A 16 4.65 14.87 -7.17
CA GLU A 16 5.16 13.70 -6.42
C GLU A 16 6.38 13.05 -7.11
N LEU A 17 6.50 13.14 -8.43
CA LEU A 17 7.68 12.71 -9.17
C LEU A 17 8.83 13.72 -9.08
N LYS A 18 8.54 15.02 -9.06
CA LYS A 18 9.57 16.06 -9.02
C LYS A 18 10.31 16.11 -7.68
N THR A 19 9.63 15.80 -6.58
CA THR A 19 10.21 15.91 -5.22
C THR A 19 11.41 14.97 -5.01
N PRO A 20 11.32 13.64 -5.24
CA PRO A 20 12.46 12.73 -5.09
C PRO A 20 13.57 13.02 -6.10
N ILE A 21 13.26 13.39 -7.35
CA ILE A 21 14.26 13.78 -8.35
C ILE A 21 15.06 14.99 -7.86
N THR A 22 14.41 16.00 -7.30
CA THR A 22 15.08 17.19 -6.74
C THR A 22 15.96 16.79 -5.55
N SER A 23 15.50 15.88 -4.69
CA SER A 23 16.27 15.37 -3.54
C SER A 23 17.54 14.65 -4.00
N ILE A 24 17.41 13.73 -4.98
CA ILE A 24 18.55 13.01 -5.59
C ILE A 24 19.56 14.02 -6.16
N ARG A 25 19.10 15.03 -6.89
CA ARG A 25 19.95 16.05 -7.49
C ARG A 25 20.73 16.83 -6.44
N VAL A 26 20.07 17.27 -5.37
CA VAL A 26 20.73 18.01 -4.27
C VAL A 26 21.79 17.15 -3.60
N LEU A 27 21.52 15.88 -3.34
CA LEU A 27 22.49 14.94 -2.75
C LEU A 27 23.68 14.72 -3.68
N ALA A 28 23.44 14.50 -4.97
CA ALA A 28 24.50 14.31 -5.97
C ALA A 28 25.36 15.57 -6.14
N ASP A 29 24.73 16.74 -6.26
CA ASP A 29 25.45 18.03 -6.38
C ASP A 29 26.29 18.32 -5.13
N SER A 30 25.79 17.96 -3.93
CA SER A 30 26.55 18.09 -2.69
C SER A 30 27.80 17.21 -2.69
N LEU A 31 27.69 15.95 -3.13
CA LEU A 31 28.85 15.05 -3.25
C LEU A 31 29.89 15.55 -4.26
N MET A 32 29.43 16.06 -5.41
CA MET A 32 30.32 16.58 -6.45
C MET A 32 31.06 17.87 -6.05
N GLY A 33 30.47 18.64 -5.14
CA GLY A 33 31.03 19.88 -4.62
C GLY A 33 32.02 19.70 -3.44
N MET A 34 32.16 18.49 -2.91
CA MET A 34 33.06 18.20 -1.79
C MET A 34 34.38 17.67 -2.28
N GLU A 35 35.46 18.36 -1.94
CA GLU A 35 36.83 17.84 -2.05
C GLU A 35 37.15 16.98 -0.83
N ASP A 36 37.73 15.80 -1.03
CA ASP A 36 38.11 14.85 0.03
C ASP A 36 36.94 14.38 0.96
N THR A 37 35.83 13.99 0.35
CA THR A 37 34.69 13.44 1.12
C THR A 37 35.08 12.17 1.87
N PRO A 38 34.91 12.09 3.21
CA PRO A 38 35.13 10.87 3.96
C PRO A 38 34.29 9.72 3.39
N LYS A 39 34.87 8.51 3.36
CA LYS A 39 34.22 7.32 2.78
C LYS A 39 32.85 7.04 3.41
N GLU A 40 32.73 7.22 4.71
CA GLU A 40 31.49 6.99 5.47
C GLU A 40 30.39 7.95 5.02
N LEU A 41 30.72 9.24 4.86
CA LEU A 41 29.78 10.26 4.40
C LEU A 41 29.39 10.01 2.92
N TYR A 42 30.34 9.61 2.08
CA TYR A 42 30.04 9.22 0.70
C TYR A 42 29.06 8.04 0.66
N GLN A 43 29.26 7.03 1.50
CA GLN A 43 28.37 5.87 1.57
C GLN A 43 26.95 6.25 2.06
N GLU A 44 26.83 7.14 3.03
CA GLU A 44 25.56 7.65 3.52
C GLU A 44 24.78 8.37 2.40
N PHE A 45 25.41 9.32 1.69
CA PHE A 45 24.77 10.01 0.56
C PHE A 45 24.36 9.05 -0.56
N MET A 46 25.19 8.06 -0.89
CA MET A 46 24.85 7.07 -1.90
C MET A 46 23.69 6.18 -1.47
N HIS A 47 23.57 5.88 -0.18
CA HIS A 47 22.43 5.13 0.36
C HIS A 47 21.15 5.96 0.28
N ASP A 48 21.18 7.22 0.67
CA ASP A 48 20.05 8.13 0.57
C ASP A 48 19.58 8.33 -0.88
N ILE A 49 20.50 8.44 -1.83
CA ILE A 49 20.18 8.48 -3.26
C ILE A 49 19.49 7.19 -3.71
N SER A 50 19.99 6.03 -3.28
CA SER A 50 19.41 4.73 -3.61
C SER A 50 17.99 4.61 -3.07
N ASP A 51 17.75 5.03 -1.84
CA ASP A 51 16.42 5.01 -1.20
C ASP A 51 15.42 5.91 -1.94
N GLU A 52 15.86 7.08 -2.41
CA GLU A 52 14.99 7.98 -3.20
C GLU A 52 14.70 7.41 -4.60
N ILE A 53 15.64 6.70 -5.22
CA ILE A 53 15.41 6.00 -6.50
C ILE A 53 14.40 4.87 -6.33
N ASP A 54 14.50 4.08 -5.27
CA ASP A 54 13.57 3.00 -4.98
C ASP A 54 12.16 3.54 -4.72
N ARG A 55 12.07 4.66 -4.03
CA ARG A 55 10.81 5.37 -3.82
C ARG A 55 10.20 5.88 -5.11
N GLU A 56 10.98 6.50 -5.98
CA GLU A 56 10.54 6.98 -7.30
C GLU A 56 10.01 5.82 -8.14
N SER A 57 10.76 4.71 -8.18
CA SER A 57 10.36 3.51 -8.91
C SER A 57 9.02 2.98 -8.41
N LYS A 58 8.80 2.94 -7.10
CA LYS A 58 7.53 2.51 -6.52
C LYS A 58 6.37 3.43 -6.89
N ILE A 59 6.57 4.75 -6.91
CA ILE A 59 5.56 5.71 -7.34
C ILE A 59 5.16 5.45 -8.81
N ILE A 60 6.15 5.24 -9.68
CA ILE A 60 5.92 4.97 -11.10
C ILE A 60 5.14 3.66 -11.28
N ASP A 61 5.52 2.59 -10.60
CA ASP A 61 4.85 1.30 -10.67
C ASP A 61 3.40 1.37 -10.18
N ASP A 62 3.15 2.05 -9.07
CA ASP A 62 1.80 2.28 -8.53
C ASP A 62 0.94 3.09 -9.51
N LEU A 63 1.51 4.13 -10.13
CA LEU A 63 0.84 4.95 -11.14
C LEU A 63 0.49 4.15 -12.39
N LEU A 64 1.43 3.37 -12.92
CA LEU A 64 1.20 2.51 -14.08
C LEU A 64 0.11 1.47 -13.80
N THR A 65 0.09 0.94 -12.59
CA THR A 65 -0.95 0.01 -12.13
C THR A 65 -2.32 0.67 -12.16
N LEU A 66 -2.47 1.87 -11.60
CA LEU A 66 -3.73 2.62 -11.61
C LEU A 66 -4.17 2.96 -13.04
N VAL A 67 -3.26 3.44 -13.89
CA VAL A 67 -3.57 3.79 -15.29
C VAL A 67 -4.03 2.57 -16.09
N ARG A 68 -3.39 1.40 -15.89
CA ARG A 68 -3.81 0.14 -16.54
C ARG A 68 -5.17 -0.30 -16.07
N MET A 69 -5.47 -0.16 -14.80
CA MET A 69 -6.76 -0.52 -14.21
C MET A 69 -7.89 0.43 -14.65
N ASP A 70 -7.61 1.71 -14.89
CA ASP A 70 -8.61 2.70 -15.32
C ASP A 70 -9.05 2.51 -16.80
N LYS A 71 -8.28 1.78 -17.60
CA LYS A 71 -8.69 1.45 -18.97
C LYS A 71 -9.88 0.50 -18.94
N ALA A 72 -10.98 0.92 -19.54
CA ALA A 72 -12.23 0.15 -19.62
C ALA A 72 -12.09 -1.24 -20.30
N SER A 73 -10.98 -1.49 -20.99
CA SER A 73 -10.65 -2.76 -21.63
C SER A 73 -9.89 -3.76 -20.75
N SER A 74 -9.44 -3.34 -19.55
CA SER A 74 -8.80 -4.23 -18.60
C SER A 74 -9.85 -4.94 -17.75
N GLY A 75 -10.59 -5.87 -18.36
CA GLY A 75 -11.52 -6.74 -17.64
C GLY A 75 -10.83 -7.52 -16.53
N LEU A 76 -11.63 -8.01 -15.58
CA LEU A 76 -11.17 -8.97 -14.59
C LEU A 76 -10.82 -10.28 -15.31
N SER A 77 -9.66 -10.83 -15.01
CA SER A 77 -9.29 -12.20 -15.39
C SER A 77 -9.58 -13.12 -14.21
N CYS A 78 -10.88 -13.36 -13.96
CA CYS A 78 -11.31 -14.21 -12.87
C CYS A 78 -11.07 -15.68 -13.17
N SER A 79 -10.67 -16.40 -12.14
CA SER A 79 -10.57 -17.86 -12.10
C SER A 79 -10.85 -18.36 -10.69
N GLN A 80 -11.15 -19.64 -10.58
CA GLN A 80 -11.35 -20.28 -9.29
C GLN A 80 -10.01 -20.32 -8.52
N VAL A 81 -9.90 -19.58 -7.44
CA VAL A 81 -8.69 -19.42 -6.64
C VAL A 81 -8.92 -19.88 -5.21
N GLN A 82 -7.95 -20.63 -4.68
CA GLN A 82 -7.92 -20.98 -3.26
C GLN A 82 -7.30 -19.82 -2.47
N ILE A 83 -8.14 -19.06 -1.80
CA ILE A 83 -7.82 -17.76 -1.19
C ILE A 83 -6.81 -17.90 -0.04
N ASN A 84 -6.96 -18.92 0.80
CA ASN A 84 -6.08 -19.16 1.95
C ASN A 84 -4.61 -19.27 1.54
N GLY A 85 -4.31 -20.11 0.55
CA GLY A 85 -2.96 -20.31 0.04
C GLY A 85 -2.39 -19.06 -0.64
N LEU A 86 -3.24 -18.31 -1.33
CA LEU A 86 -2.85 -17.07 -1.95
C LEU A 86 -2.45 -16.00 -0.93
N ILE A 87 -3.22 -15.85 0.15
CA ILE A 87 -2.89 -14.95 1.26
C ILE A 87 -1.57 -15.39 1.90
N GLU A 88 -1.40 -16.68 2.21
CA GLU A 88 -0.15 -17.18 2.80
C GLU A 88 1.07 -16.90 1.94
N MET A 89 0.96 -17.05 0.62
CA MET A 89 2.03 -16.75 -0.33
C MET A 89 2.41 -15.27 -0.30
N VAL A 90 1.44 -14.35 -0.23
CA VAL A 90 1.69 -12.91 -0.09
C VAL A 90 2.35 -12.62 1.25
N LEU A 91 1.83 -13.15 2.35
CA LEU A 91 2.38 -12.91 3.68
C LEU A 91 3.79 -13.46 3.85
N LYS A 92 4.13 -14.58 3.22
CA LYS A 92 5.49 -15.15 3.21
C LYS A 92 6.51 -14.12 2.69
N ARG A 93 6.16 -13.35 1.67
CA ARG A 93 7.03 -12.29 1.13
C ARG A 93 7.14 -11.06 2.04
N LEU A 94 6.11 -10.77 2.83
CA LEU A 94 6.06 -9.60 3.70
C LEU A 94 6.62 -9.85 5.10
N ARG A 95 6.74 -11.10 5.54
CA ARG A 95 7.31 -11.44 6.86
C ARG A 95 8.71 -10.87 7.11
N PRO A 96 9.67 -10.91 6.17
CA PRO A 96 10.98 -10.28 6.39
C PRO A 96 10.89 -8.77 6.63
N ILE A 97 9.98 -8.10 5.94
CA ILE A 97 9.76 -6.64 6.09
C ILE A 97 9.17 -6.33 7.47
N ALA A 98 8.19 -7.10 7.92
CA ALA A 98 7.59 -6.97 9.24
C ALA A 98 8.62 -7.23 10.35
N ARG A 99 9.46 -8.26 10.21
CA ARG A 99 10.52 -8.62 11.18
C ARG A 99 11.56 -7.51 11.36
N LYS A 100 11.93 -6.81 10.28
CA LYS A 100 12.88 -5.67 10.37
C LYS A 100 12.38 -4.55 11.30
N ARG A 101 11.08 -4.49 11.55
CA ARG A 101 10.43 -3.52 12.42
C ARG A 101 9.88 -4.14 13.71
N ASN A 102 10.27 -5.36 14.04
CA ASN A 102 9.77 -6.14 15.18
C ASN A 102 8.24 -6.24 15.20
N ILE A 103 7.60 -6.33 14.02
CA ILE A 103 6.15 -6.45 13.91
C ILE A 103 5.79 -7.92 13.73
N GLU A 104 4.90 -8.41 14.58
CA GLU A 104 4.35 -9.76 14.49
C GLU A 104 3.28 -9.79 13.40
N LEU A 105 3.47 -10.64 12.37
CA LEU A 105 2.51 -10.82 11.28
C LEU A 105 1.77 -12.15 11.46
N ILE A 106 0.49 -12.07 11.82
CA ILE A 106 -0.38 -13.21 12.17
C ILE A 106 -1.38 -13.45 11.05
N PHE A 107 -1.56 -14.72 10.64
CA PHE A 107 -2.64 -15.12 9.75
C PHE A 107 -3.63 -16.04 10.47
N GLU A 108 -4.89 -15.65 10.52
CA GLU A 108 -5.99 -16.43 11.08
C GLU A 108 -6.95 -16.84 9.95
N SER A 109 -6.85 -18.08 9.52
CA SER A 109 -7.80 -18.69 8.59
C SER A 109 -8.92 -19.35 9.38
N LYS A 110 -10.11 -18.80 9.34
CA LYS A 110 -11.27 -19.37 10.01
C LYS A 110 -12.03 -20.39 9.16
N ARG A 111 -11.89 -20.27 7.83
CA ARG A 111 -12.51 -21.15 6.85
C ARG A 111 -11.63 -21.30 5.61
N ASP A 112 -11.75 -22.46 4.96
CA ASP A 112 -11.21 -22.63 3.61
C ASP A 112 -12.14 -21.95 2.61
N VAL A 113 -11.58 -21.07 1.80
CA VAL A 113 -12.30 -20.23 0.85
C VAL A 113 -11.75 -20.45 -0.55
N SER A 114 -12.64 -20.83 -1.46
CA SER A 114 -12.39 -20.78 -2.89
C SER A 114 -13.38 -19.82 -3.55
N ALA A 115 -12.90 -18.93 -4.37
CA ALA A 115 -13.73 -17.91 -5.01
C ALA A 115 -13.26 -17.60 -6.44
N ASP A 116 -14.18 -17.09 -7.25
CA ASP A 116 -13.89 -16.64 -8.59
C ASP A 116 -13.41 -15.19 -8.56
N ILE A 117 -12.11 -14.99 -8.61
CA ILE A 117 -11.46 -13.69 -8.49
C ILE A 117 -10.29 -13.54 -9.46
N ASP A 118 -9.87 -12.30 -9.69
CA ASP A 118 -8.60 -12.00 -10.35
C ASP A 118 -7.45 -12.14 -9.32
N GLU A 119 -6.71 -13.24 -9.43
CA GLU A 119 -5.63 -13.63 -8.51
C GLU A 119 -4.57 -12.54 -8.36
N VAL A 120 -4.16 -11.91 -9.47
CA VAL A 120 -3.11 -10.89 -9.49
C VAL A 120 -3.59 -9.64 -8.76
N LYS A 121 -4.78 -9.17 -9.06
CA LYS A 121 -5.36 -7.98 -8.44
C LYS A 121 -5.67 -8.21 -6.95
N PHE A 122 -6.20 -9.37 -6.60
CA PHE A 122 -6.44 -9.73 -5.20
C PHE A 122 -5.13 -9.79 -4.40
N SER A 123 -4.09 -10.43 -4.94
CA SER A 123 -2.75 -10.45 -4.31
C SER A 123 -2.20 -9.06 -4.09
N LEU A 124 -2.38 -8.17 -5.04
CA LEU A 124 -1.97 -6.77 -4.94
C LEU A 124 -2.72 -6.02 -3.84
N ALA A 125 -4.03 -6.27 -3.71
CA ALA A 125 -4.82 -5.67 -2.62
C ALA A 125 -4.35 -6.15 -1.24
N VAL A 126 -4.13 -7.46 -1.07
CA VAL A 126 -3.59 -8.02 0.18
C VAL A 126 -2.22 -7.41 0.50
N ASN A 127 -1.33 -7.34 -0.49
CA ASN A 127 0.00 -6.76 -0.34
C ASN A 127 -0.07 -5.31 0.14
N ASN A 128 -0.87 -4.46 -0.51
CA ASN A 128 -1.01 -3.05 -0.14
C ASN A 128 -1.61 -2.85 1.25
N LEU A 129 -2.60 -3.64 1.63
CA LEU A 129 -3.21 -3.57 2.96
C LEU A 129 -2.21 -3.95 4.06
N VAL A 130 -1.47 -5.04 3.86
CA VAL A 130 -0.50 -5.52 4.85
C VAL A 130 0.73 -4.62 4.91
N GLU A 131 1.26 -4.16 3.77
CA GLU A 131 2.35 -3.17 3.76
C GLU A 131 1.97 -1.90 4.53
N ASN A 132 0.76 -1.37 4.33
CA ASN A 132 0.28 -0.23 5.09
C ASN A 132 0.19 -0.51 6.59
N ALA A 133 -0.33 -1.67 6.98
CA ALA A 133 -0.45 -2.09 8.36
C ALA A 133 0.92 -2.22 9.06
N VAL A 134 1.94 -2.70 8.34
CA VAL A 134 3.33 -2.76 8.83
C VAL A 134 3.95 -1.36 8.91
N LYS A 135 3.74 -0.56 7.88
CA LYS A 135 4.37 0.74 7.71
C LYS A 135 3.92 1.78 8.74
N TYR A 136 2.63 1.84 9.00
CA TYR A 136 2.02 2.78 9.95
C TYR A 136 1.82 2.17 11.34
N ASN A 137 2.54 1.08 11.62
CA ASN A 137 2.54 0.43 12.93
C ASN A 137 3.47 1.12 13.92
N LYS A 138 3.31 0.76 15.18
CA LYS A 138 4.24 1.07 16.25
C LYS A 138 5.33 0.00 16.30
N GLU A 139 6.47 0.32 16.87
CA GLU A 139 7.51 -0.66 17.18
C GLU A 139 6.95 -1.73 18.12
N ASP A 140 7.37 -2.97 17.93
CA ASP A 140 6.87 -4.14 18.68
C ASP A 140 5.35 -4.36 18.56
N GLY A 141 4.74 -3.84 17.48
CA GLY A 141 3.33 -4.02 17.19
C GLY A 141 3.00 -5.35 16.50
N TRP A 142 1.75 -5.46 16.09
CA TRP A 142 1.25 -6.63 15.38
C TRP A 142 0.38 -6.24 14.19
N VAL A 143 0.33 -7.13 13.21
CA VAL A 143 -0.61 -7.12 12.09
C VAL A 143 -1.30 -8.46 12.04
N ARG A 144 -2.62 -8.47 12.03
CA ARG A 144 -3.43 -9.68 11.93
C ARG A 144 -4.25 -9.66 10.65
N VAL A 145 -4.03 -10.66 9.81
CA VAL A 145 -4.83 -10.91 8.62
C VAL A 145 -5.80 -12.04 8.94
N THR A 146 -7.09 -11.80 8.81
CA THR A 146 -8.14 -12.78 9.06
C THR A 146 -8.89 -13.06 7.77
N LEU A 147 -9.08 -14.33 7.45
CA LEU A 147 -9.96 -14.79 6.39
C LEU A 147 -11.13 -15.56 7.01
N ASP A 148 -12.33 -15.11 6.70
CA ASP A 148 -13.59 -15.76 7.09
C ASP A 148 -14.56 -15.74 5.92
N ALA A 149 -15.61 -16.57 5.96
CA ALA A 149 -16.63 -16.60 4.93
C ALA A 149 -17.99 -17.02 5.49
N ASP A 150 -19.04 -16.58 4.84
CA ASP A 150 -20.38 -17.11 4.98
C ASP A 150 -20.86 -17.70 3.63
N HIS A 151 -22.16 -17.93 3.48
CA HIS A 151 -22.74 -18.53 2.29
C HIS A 151 -22.76 -17.62 1.05
N LYS A 152 -22.50 -16.31 1.21
CA LYS A 152 -22.54 -15.32 0.12
C LYS A 152 -21.23 -14.55 -0.06
N PHE A 153 -20.50 -14.35 1.02
CA PHE A 153 -19.34 -13.48 1.04
C PHE A 153 -18.15 -14.12 1.70
N PHE A 154 -16.96 -13.71 1.29
CA PHE A 154 -15.78 -13.91 2.11
C PHE A 154 -15.20 -12.56 2.54
N TYR A 155 -14.54 -12.57 3.68
CA TYR A 155 -14.08 -11.39 4.39
C TYR A 155 -12.57 -11.45 4.53
N LEU A 156 -11.88 -10.51 3.88
CA LEU A 156 -10.47 -10.25 4.12
C LEU A 156 -10.36 -9.10 5.11
N LYS A 157 -9.89 -9.37 6.31
CA LYS A 157 -9.73 -8.39 7.38
C LYS A 157 -8.26 -8.23 7.70
N VAL A 158 -7.75 -6.99 7.63
CA VAL A 158 -6.38 -6.64 8.03
C VAL A 158 -6.47 -5.64 9.17
N ALA A 159 -6.04 -6.06 10.35
CA ALA A 159 -6.01 -5.27 11.57
C ALA A 159 -4.57 -5.03 12.02
N ASP A 160 -4.30 -3.85 12.52
CA ASP A 160 -2.99 -3.49 13.07
C ASP A 160 -3.11 -2.75 14.41
N SER A 161 -2.01 -2.77 15.17
CA SER A 161 -1.84 -2.04 16.42
C SER A 161 -1.15 -0.68 16.24
N GLY A 162 -1.30 -0.10 15.04
CA GLY A 162 -0.57 1.08 14.63
C GLY A 162 -1.06 2.40 15.22
N ILE A 163 -0.67 3.47 14.55
CA ILE A 163 -0.97 4.84 15.00
C ILE A 163 -2.44 5.23 14.85
N GLY A 164 -3.21 4.46 14.08
CA GLY A 164 -4.60 4.79 13.78
C GLY A 164 -4.76 5.98 12.84
N ILE A 165 -6.01 6.27 12.50
CA ILE A 165 -6.41 7.34 11.58
C ILE A 165 -7.44 8.21 12.29
N PRO A 166 -7.21 9.55 12.41
CA PRO A 166 -8.21 10.47 12.93
C PRO A 166 -9.51 10.42 12.13
N ALA A 167 -10.64 10.61 12.82
CA ALA A 167 -11.98 10.45 12.23
C ALA A 167 -12.19 11.31 10.98
N GLU A 168 -11.67 12.53 10.99
CA GLU A 168 -11.77 13.51 9.90
C GLU A 168 -11.06 13.09 8.60
N PHE A 169 -10.12 12.15 8.67
CA PHE A 169 -9.35 11.68 7.50
C PHE A 169 -9.79 10.32 6.96
N LYS A 170 -10.67 9.60 7.66
CA LYS A 170 -11.07 8.22 7.29
C LYS A 170 -11.68 8.11 5.89
N GLU A 171 -12.43 9.10 5.44
CA GLU A 171 -13.02 9.10 4.10
C GLU A 171 -11.98 9.38 3.01
N ARG A 172 -10.94 10.14 3.37
CA ARG A 172 -9.93 10.64 2.43
C ARG A 172 -8.73 9.70 2.22
N VAL A 173 -8.48 8.76 3.13
CA VAL A 173 -7.29 7.89 3.05
C VAL A 173 -7.26 6.99 1.81
N PHE A 174 -8.39 6.83 1.11
CA PHE A 174 -8.50 6.10 -0.15
C PHE A 174 -8.34 7.00 -1.39
N GLU A 175 -8.20 8.32 -1.21
CA GLU A 175 -7.93 9.25 -2.30
C GLU A 175 -6.49 9.06 -2.81
N ARG A 176 -6.28 9.29 -4.11
CA ARG A 176 -4.94 9.19 -4.74
C ARG A 176 -4.02 10.27 -4.16
N PHE A 177 -2.80 9.90 -3.78
CA PHE A 177 -1.76 10.76 -3.18
C PHE A 177 -2.12 11.36 -1.82
N TYR A 178 -3.27 10.99 -1.24
CA TYR A 178 -3.63 11.50 0.07
C TYR A 178 -2.78 10.87 1.17
N ARG A 179 -2.34 11.70 2.10
CA ARG A 179 -1.56 11.31 3.28
C ARG A 179 -1.98 12.17 4.46
N VAL A 180 -2.26 11.54 5.59
CA VAL A 180 -2.63 12.23 6.84
C VAL A 180 -1.48 13.12 7.32
N ASP A 181 -0.23 12.62 7.25
CA ASP A 181 0.98 13.35 7.60
C ASP A 181 2.04 13.18 6.50
N LYS A 182 2.33 14.26 5.77
CA LYS A 182 3.30 14.27 4.67
C LYS A 182 4.74 14.09 5.15
N SER A 183 5.08 14.57 6.35
CA SER A 183 6.44 14.50 6.89
C SER A 183 6.78 13.08 7.34
N ARG A 184 5.90 12.44 8.08
CA ARG A 184 6.02 11.05 8.52
C ARG A 184 5.99 10.06 7.37
N SER A 185 5.16 10.34 6.35
CA SER A 185 5.08 9.51 5.14
C SER A 185 6.35 9.55 4.30
N LYS A 186 7.11 10.65 4.33
CA LYS A 186 8.44 10.71 3.69
C LYS A 186 9.41 9.76 4.37
N ALA A 187 9.48 9.79 5.70
CA ALA A 187 10.35 8.89 6.47
C ALA A 187 10.01 7.41 6.28
N THR A 188 8.74 7.08 6.01
CA THR A 188 8.28 5.70 5.83
C THR A 188 8.15 5.25 4.37
N GLY A 189 8.52 6.09 3.38
CA GLY A 189 8.53 5.74 1.95
C GLY A 189 7.14 5.53 1.31
N GLY A 190 6.07 6.22 1.78
CA GLY A 190 4.71 6.08 1.24
C GLY A 190 4.48 6.79 -0.07
N THR A 191 3.81 6.12 -1.02
CA THR A 191 3.39 6.71 -2.29
C THR A 191 2.07 7.47 -2.20
N GLY A 192 1.22 7.14 -1.21
CA GLY A 192 -0.15 7.64 -1.12
C GLY A 192 -1.10 7.03 -2.15
N LEU A 193 -0.68 5.95 -2.83
CA LEU A 193 -1.44 5.28 -3.88
C LEU A 193 -1.94 3.90 -3.47
N GLY A 194 -1.35 3.27 -2.46
CA GLY A 194 -1.66 1.90 -2.07
C GLY A 194 -3.13 1.66 -1.73
N LEU A 195 -3.75 2.50 -0.90
CA LEU A 195 -5.17 2.37 -0.56
C LEU A 195 -6.10 2.77 -1.71
N ALA A 196 -5.69 3.68 -2.59
CA ALA A 196 -6.42 3.99 -3.82
C ALA A 196 -6.45 2.77 -4.77
N ILE A 197 -5.36 2.01 -4.85
CA ILE A 197 -5.30 0.74 -5.60
C ILE A 197 -6.25 -0.28 -4.98
N VAL A 198 -6.26 -0.44 -3.65
CA VAL A 198 -7.18 -1.34 -2.94
C VAL A 198 -8.64 -0.98 -3.22
N LYS A 199 -8.99 0.31 -3.15
CA LYS A 199 -10.34 0.79 -3.47
C LYS A 199 -10.74 0.48 -4.91
N HIS A 200 -9.82 0.66 -5.86
CA HIS A 200 -10.08 0.34 -7.26
C HIS A 200 -10.31 -1.16 -7.47
N ILE A 201 -9.46 -2.01 -6.87
CA ILE A 201 -9.60 -3.47 -6.93
C ILE A 201 -10.94 -3.93 -6.33
N ALA A 202 -11.30 -3.39 -5.18
CA ALA A 202 -12.58 -3.67 -4.55
C ALA A 202 -13.76 -3.29 -5.47
N ARG A 203 -13.70 -2.10 -6.09
CA ARG A 203 -14.74 -1.62 -7.00
C ARG A 203 -14.95 -2.54 -8.20
N ILE A 204 -13.87 -2.96 -8.86
CA ILE A 204 -13.98 -3.82 -10.05
C ILE A 204 -14.42 -5.25 -9.72
N HIS A 205 -14.22 -5.71 -8.47
CA HIS A 205 -14.74 -6.98 -7.95
C HIS A 205 -16.12 -6.86 -7.31
N ASN A 206 -16.80 -5.71 -7.39
CA ASN A 206 -18.03 -5.42 -6.64
C ASN A 206 -17.91 -5.67 -5.13
N ALA A 207 -16.71 -5.57 -4.59
CA ALA A 207 -16.44 -5.73 -3.17
C ALA A 207 -16.69 -4.43 -2.41
N ARG A 208 -16.97 -4.56 -1.12
CA ARG A 208 -17.19 -3.45 -0.20
C ARG A 208 -15.99 -3.31 0.74
N ILE A 209 -15.64 -2.07 1.10
CA ILE A 209 -14.58 -1.79 2.06
C ILE A 209 -15.22 -1.18 3.32
N LYS A 210 -14.80 -1.68 4.48
CA LYS A 210 -15.11 -1.12 5.79
C LYS A 210 -13.82 -0.73 6.48
N LEU A 211 -13.75 0.50 6.98
CA LEU A 211 -12.62 1.05 7.72
C LEU A 211 -13.04 1.40 9.15
N GLU A 212 -12.37 0.80 10.10
CA GLU A 212 -12.48 1.10 11.53
C GLU A 212 -11.10 1.49 12.02
N SER A 213 -10.98 2.63 12.69
CA SER A 213 -9.70 3.09 13.20
C SER A 213 -9.89 4.02 14.37
N GLU A 214 -8.97 3.93 15.31
CA GLU A 214 -8.87 4.79 16.48
C GLU A 214 -7.41 5.20 16.67
N VAL A 215 -7.20 6.50 16.90
CA VAL A 215 -5.86 7.07 17.08
C VAL A 215 -5.18 6.39 18.27
N ASP A 216 -3.93 6.02 18.09
CA ASP A 216 -3.08 5.32 19.05
C ASP A 216 -3.52 3.89 19.44
N VAL A 217 -4.61 3.40 18.92
CA VAL A 217 -5.09 2.02 19.09
C VAL A 217 -4.75 1.16 17.87
N GLY A 218 -5.13 1.61 16.68
CA GLY A 218 -4.85 0.91 15.43
C GLY A 218 -5.93 1.08 14.37
N THR A 219 -5.75 0.34 13.28
CA THR A 219 -6.64 0.38 12.10
C THR A 219 -7.06 -1.02 11.71
N THR A 220 -8.32 -1.17 11.32
CA THR A 220 -8.87 -2.40 10.74
C THR A 220 -9.55 -2.06 9.43
N ILE A 221 -9.09 -2.70 8.35
CA ILE A 221 -9.72 -2.62 7.03
C ILE A 221 -10.27 -4.00 6.69
N THR A 222 -11.56 -4.05 6.37
CA THR A 222 -12.25 -5.27 5.93
C THR A 222 -12.71 -5.08 4.49
N VAL A 223 -12.31 -5.99 3.61
CA VAL A 223 -12.80 -6.05 2.23
C VAL A 223 -13.71 -7.26 2.09
N ILE A 224 -14.93 -7.02 1.63
CA ILE A 224 -16.02 -8.01 1.57
C ILE A 224 -16.28 -8.33 0.11
N PHE A 225 -15.92 -9.55 -0.30
CA PHE A 225 -16.08 -10.05 -1.66
C PHE A 225 -17.26 -11.00 -1.73
N GLU A 226 -17.97 -11.03 -2.86
CA GLU A 226 -18.94 -12.08 -3.13
C GLU A 226 -18.21 -13.38 -3.46
N THR A 227 -18.65 -14.48 -2.83
CA THR A 227 -18.29 -15.82 -3.31
C THR A 227 -19.18 -16.08 -4.53
N ALA A 228 -18.59 -16.16 -5.72
CA ALA A 228 -19.32 -16.50 -6.92
C ALA A 228 -20.03 -17.87 -6.76
N HIS A 229 -21.23 -17.94 -7.26
CA HIS A 229 -22.07 -19.17 -7.29
C HIS A 229 -21.64 -20.11 -8.38
#